data_d9f2d8e5529a975d820bee0216724c8d
#
_entry.id   d9f2d8e5529a975d820bee0216724c8d
#
_cell.length_a   1.000
_cell.length_b   1.000
_cell.length_c   1.000
_cell.angle_alpha   90.00
_cell.angle_beta   90.00
_cell.angle_gamma   90.00
#
_symmetry.space_group_name_H-M   'P 1'
#
loop_
_entity.id
_entity.type
_entity.pdbx_description
1 polymer ?
#
loop_
_entity_poly.entity_id
_entity_poly.type
_entity_poly.pdbx_seq_one_letter_code
_entity_poly.pdbx_strand_id
1 'polypeptide(L)'
;MANITAQLVKELREKTGAGMMDCKKALVQTDGDIDAAIDFLREKGLSSAAKKADRIAAEGTTFILEQGNEAIILEVNAETDFVSKNDKFQVLVASLAEQLLAAKPATVEAALELANAEGVKIADQISTAVATIGEKITLRRFEVKTKTDADAFGSYLHMGGRIGVLVSLEGSTDAAAAKDVAMHIAAINPTYVSRDEVSADEVERERKVLTEQALNEGKPENIVAKMVEGRLGKYFEEVCLLDQTFVKNSDQKVRDFVASTGGSVNGFVRYAVGEGIEKREDNFAEEVMSQVKGN
;
A
#
# COMPACT_ATOMS: atom_id res chain seq x y z
N MET A 1 11.27 1.33 -47.28
CA MET A 1 10.72 2.01 -46.06
C MET A 1 9.22 2.01 -46.16
N ALA A 2 8.53 1.33 -45.25
CA ALA A 2 7.09 1.34 -45.23
C ALA A 2 6.57 2.77 -45.01
N ASN A 3 5.44 3.09 -45.64
CA ASN A 3 4.80 4.39 -45.47
C ASN A 3 4.05 4.41 -44.11
N ILE A 4 4.68 4.97 -43.09
CA ILE A 4 4.10 5.06 -41.74
C ILE A 4 3.00 6.14 -41.75
N THR A 5 1.75 5.68 -41.86
CA THR A 5 0.58 6.56 -41.88
C THR A 5 0.18 7.00 -40.46
N ALA A 6 -0.49 8.14 -40.35
CA ALA A 6 -1.06 8.60 -39.08
C ALA A 6 -2.07 7.59 -38.49
N GLN A 7 -2.76 6.84 -39.35
CA GLN A 7 -3.70 5.81 -38.92
C GLN A 7 -3.00 4.62 -38.28
N LEU A 8 -1.87 4.17 -38.83
CA LEU A 8 -1.05 3.08 -38.28
C LEU A 8 -0.48 3.47 -36.89
N VAL A 9 -0.05 4.74 -36.76
CA VAL A 9 0.43 5.28 -35.46
C VAL A 9 -0.71 5.33 -34.45
N LYS A 10 -1.91 5.72 -34.88
CA LYS A 10 -3.09 5.75 -34.01
C LYS A 10 -3.47 4.33 -33.54
N GLU A 11 -3.49 3.35 -34.46
CA GLU A 11 -3.78 1.96 -34.14
C GLU A 11 -2.79 1.38 -33.10
N LEU A 12 -1.50 1.57 -33.32
CA LEU A 12 -0.46 1.12 -32.38
C LEU A 12 -0.61 1.80 -31.02
N ARG A 13 -0.98 3.09 -30.98
CA ARG A 13 -1.22 3.83 -29.76
C ARG A 13 -2.46 3.32 -29.01
N GLU A 14 -3.52 2.99 -29.70
CA GLU A 14 -4.74 2.42 -29.10
C GLU A 14 -4.46 1.04 -28.48
N LYS A 15 -3.63 0.24 -29.13
CA LYS A 15 -3.23 -1.09 -28.62
C LYS A 15 -2.26 -1.02 -27.43
N THR A 16 -1.33 -0.05 -27.40
CA THR A 16 -0.23 -0.04 -26.43
C THR A 16 -0.34 1.05 -25.37
N GLY A 17 -1.17 2.05 -25.58
CA GLY A 17 -1.24 3.25 -24.73
C GLY A 17 0.01 4.14 -24.75
N ALA A 18 1.04 3.80 -25.55
CA ALA A 18 2.29 4.51 -25.64
C ALA A 18 2.14 5.92 -26.28
N GLY A 19 3.14 6.78 -26.08
CA GLY A 19 3.15 8.13 -26.67
C GLY A 19 3.17 8.10 -28.19
N MET A 20 2.51 9.06 -28.87
CA MET A 20 2.41 9.14 -30.34
C MET A 20 3.79 9.09 -31.02
N MET A 21 4.77 9.80 -30.47
CA MET A 21 6.11 9.83 -31.03
C MET A 21 6.88 8.52 -30.84
N ASP A 22 6.61 7.82 -29.74
CA ASP A 22 7.21 6.50 -29.47
C ASP A 22 6.61 5.45 -30.41
N CYS A 23 5.28 5.46 -30.61
CA CYS A 23 4.61 4.60 -31.60
C CYS A 23 5.16 4.86 -33.02
N LYS A 24 5.32 6.14 -33.43
CA LYS A 24 5.88 6.47 -34.72
C LYS A 24 7.31 5.94 -34.86
N LYS A 25 8.17 6.12 -33.84
CA LYS A 25 9.55 5.61 -33.84
C LYS A 25 9.60 4.08 -33.91
N ALA A 26 8.74 3.40 -33.14
CA ALA A 26 8.63 1.95 -33.17
C ALA A 26 8.28 1.44 -34.57
N LEU A 27 7.22 1.99 -35.18
CA LEU A 27 6.81 1.63 -36.55
C LEU A 27 7.90 1.89 -37.60
N VAL A 28 8.67 2.97 -37.47
CA VAL A 28 9.81 3.24 -38.38
C VAL A 28 10.89 2.18 -38.21
N GLN A 29 11.19 1.75 -36.99
CA GLN A 29 12.21 0.73 -36.71
C GLN A 29 11.81 -0.67 -37.17
N THR A 30 10.51 -0.93 -37.25
CA THR A 30 9.94 -2.25 -37.59
C THR A 30 9.30 -2.25 -38.99
N ASP A 31 9.65 -1.27 -39.86
CA ASP A 31 9.13 -1.12 -41.24
C ASP A 31 7.57 -1.20 -41.32
N GLY A 32 6.86 -0.72 -40.28
CA GLY A 32 5.40 -0.67 -40.24
C GLY A 32 4.73 -1.95 -39.72
N ASP A 33 5.49 -2.93 -39.29
CA ASP A 33 4.95 -4.13 -38.64
C ASP A 33 4.46 -3.77 -37.22
N ILE A 34 3.16 -3.96 -36.97
CA ILE A 34 2.53 -3.59 -35.71
C ILE A 34 2.99 -4.51 -34.58
N ASP A 35 3.07 -5.82 -34.83
CA ASP A 35 3.43 -6.79 -33.79
C ASP A 35 4.89 -6.62 -33.38
N ALA A 36 5.80 -6.47 -34.32
CA ALA A 36 7.19 -6.13 -34.06
C ALA A 36 7.33 -4.75 -33.36
N ALA A 37 6.46 -3.78 -33.68
CA ALA A 37 6.46 -2.47 -33.01
C ALA A 37 5.96 -2.55 -31.56
N ILE A 38 5.03 -3.45 -31.24
CA ILE A 38 4.61 -3.74 -29.88
C ILE A 38 5.78 -4.31 -29.08
N ASP A 39 6.49 -5.31 -29.62
CA ASP A 39 7.67 -5.90 -28.97
C ASP A 39 8.79 -4.88 -28.76
N PHE A 40 9.07 -4.04 -29.77
CA PHE A 40 10.04 -2.96 -29.65
C PHE A 40 9.66 -1.95 -28.53
N LEU A 41 8.36 -1.60 -28.41
CA LEU A 41 7.90 -0.71 -27.36
C LEU A 41 8.00 -1.37 -25.97
N ARG A 42 7.78 -2.68 -25.90
CA ARG A 42 7.94 -3.47 -24.68
C ARG A 42 9.39 -3.52 -24.22
N GLU A 43 10.34 -3.83 -25.12
CA GLU A 43 11.78 -3.80 -24.83
C GLU A 43 12.25 -2.42 -24.38
N LYS A 44 11.74 -1.37 -25.04
CA LYS A 44 12.03 0.01 -24.66
C LYS A 44 11.44 0.36 -23.29
N GLY A 45 10.26 -0.18 -22.95
CA GLY A 45 9.63 -0.04 -21.64
C GLY A 45 10.50 -0.65 -20.53
N LEU A 46 10.99 -1.86 -20.72
CA LEU A 46 11.94 -2.52 -19.81
C LEU A 46 13.21 -1.70 -19.59
N SER A 47 13.80 -1.17 -20.69
CA SER A 47 14.97 -0.28 -20.59
C SER A 47 14.67 1.02 -19.84
N SER A 48 13.48 1.59 -20.01
CA SER A 48 13.07 2.80 -19.30
C SER A 48 12.85 2.53 -17.81
N ALA A 49 12.24 1.40 -17.45
CA ALA A 49 12.06 0.98 -16.07
C ALA A 49 13.42 0.75 -15.37
N ALA A 50 14.34 0.07 -16.03
CA ALA A 50 15.69 -0.17 -15.51
C ALA A 50 16.45 1.14 -15.20
N LYS A 51 16.36 2.15 -16.09
CA LYS A 51 16.97 3.46 -15.86
C LYS A 51 16.40 4.25 -14.69
N LYS A 52 15.18 3.89 -14.22
CA LYS A 52 14.52 4.55 -13.11
C LYS A 52 14.54 3.71 -11.83
N ALA A 53 15.14 2.51 -11.87
CA ALA A 53 15.11 1.56 -10.77
C ALA A 53 15.62 2.14 -9.43
N ASP A 54 16.63 3.01 -9.48
CA ASP A 54 17.26 3.62 -8.31
C ASP A 54 16.52 4.88 -7.79
N ARG A 55 15.46 5.33 -8.47
CA ARG A 55 14.73 6.51 -8.02
C ARG A 55 13.87 6.19 -6.80
N ILE A 56 13.68 7.19 -5.93
CA ILE A 56 12.81 7.07 -4.78
C ILE A 56 11.35 7.18 -5.26
N ALA A 57 10.52 6.18 -4.93
CA ALA A 57 9.09 6.16 -5.19
C ALA A 57 8.37 6.02 -3.84
N ALA A 58 8.17 7.14 -3.15
CA ALA A 58 7.59 7.20 -1.80
C ALA A 58 6.12 7.70 -1.80
N GLU A 59 5.59 8.08 -2.96
CA GLU A 59 4.19 8.39 -3.18
C GLU A 59 3.49 7.18 -3.85
N GLY A 60 2.21 7.30 -4.20
CA GLY A 60 1.43 6.21 -4.81
C GLY A 60 0.06 6.05 -4.16
N THR A 61 -0.44 4.82 -4.11
CA THR A 61 -1.74 4.51 -3.50
C THR A 61 -1.75 3.15 -2.84
N THR A 62 -2.58 3.01 -1.80
CA THR A 62 -3.11 1.72 -1.37
C THR A 62 -4.42 1.44 -2.10
N PHE A 63 -4.73 0.18 -2.30
CA PHE A 63 -5.96 -0.25 -2.94
C PHE A 63 -6.49 -1.52 -2.26
N ILE A 64 -7.82 -1.65 -2.18
CA ILE A 64 -8.48 -2.81 -1.56
C ILE A 64 -9.51 -3.31 -2.55
N LEU A 65 -9.51 -4.63 -2.78
CA LEU A 65 -10.53 -5.32 -3.56
C LEU A 65 -11.12 -6.45 -2.72
N GLU A 66 -12.44 -6.46 -2.61
CA GLU A 66 -13.20 -7.52 -1.96
C GLU A 66 -14.03 -8.29 -2.99
N GLN A 67 -13.94 -9.62 -2.98
CA GLN A 67 -14.72 -10.50 -3.84
C GLN A 67 -15.22 -11.71 -3.02
N GLY A 68 -16.49 -11.68 -2.63
CA GLY A 68 -17.09 -12.74 -1.81
C GLY A 68 -16.38 -12.90 -0.46
N ASN A 69 -15.76 -14.04 -0.24
CA ASN A 69 -15.05 -14.37 0.99
C ASN A 69 -13.54 -14.10 0.92
N GLU A 70 -13.10 -13.35 -0.06
CA GLU A 70 -11.70 -13.03 -0.27
C GLU A 70 -11.52 -11.52 -0.43
N ALA A 71 -10.42 -11.01 0.09
CA ALA A 71 -10.05 -9.62 -0.07
C ALA A 71 -8.54 -9.48 -0.22
N ILE A 72 -8.11 -8.48 -0.96
CA ILE A 72 -6.71 -8.09 -1.09
C ILE A 72 -6.56 -6.62 -0.73
N ILE A 73 -5.50 -6.31 -0.02
CA ILE A 73 -4.96 -4.96 0.12
C ILE A 73 -3.58 -4.92 -0.50
N LEU A 74 -3.28 -3.90 -1.29
CA LEU A 74 -1.95 -3.71 -1.89
C LEU A 74 -1.51 -2.25 -1.83
N GLU A 75 -0.20 -2.04 -1.94
CA GLU A 75 0.43 -0.74 -2.09
C GLU A 75 1.25 -0.72 -3.38
N VAL A 76 0.94 0.25 -4.26
CA VAL A 76 1.70 0.53 -5.48
C VAL A 76 2.28 1.93 -5.35
N ASN A 77 3.61 2.03 -5.45
CA ASN A 77 4.32 3.29 -5.30
C ASN A 77 4.64 3.94 -6.65
N ALA A 78 4.72 5.28 -6.62
CA ALA A 78 5.16 6.15 -7.70
C ALA A 78 6.08 7.25 -7.13
N GLU A 79 6.70 8.06 -8.01
CA GLU A 79 7.61 9.14 -7.57
C GLU A 79 6.82 10.34 -7.02
N THR A 80 5.64 10.65 -7.60
CA THR A 80 4.82 11.81 -7.24
C THR A 80 3.37 11.45 -6.91
N ASP A 81 2.71 12.32 -6.15
CA ASP A 81 1.28 12.21 -5.85
C ASP A 81 0.37 12.54 -7.06
N PHE A 82 0.89 13.20 -8.09
CA PHE A 82 0.17 13.41 -9.34
C PHE A 82 -0.11 12.09 -10.05
N VAL A 83 0.87 11.18 -10.06
CA VAL A 83 0.70 9.86 -10.67
C VAL A 83 -0.33 9.02 -9.92
N SER A 84 -0.42 9.14 -8.60
CA SER A 84 -1.42 8.41 -7.82
C SER A 84 -2.87 8.72 -8.25
N LYS A 85 -3.11 9.88 -8.83
CA LYS A 85 -4.43 10.34 -9.33
C LYS A 85 -4.61 10.13 -10.84
N ASN A 86 -3.60 9.61 -11.53
CA ASN A 86 -3.63 9.37 -12.97
C ASN A 86 -4.50 8.15 -13.30
N ASP A 87 -5.43 8.28 -14.24
CA ASP A 87 -6.35 7.20 -14.62
C ASP A 87 -5.63 5.92 -15.05
N LYS A 88 -4.54 6.02 -15.82
CA LYS A 88 -3.77 4.85 -16.25
C LYS A 88 -3.11 4.13 -15.09
N PHE A 89 -2.65 4.88 -14.09
CA PHE A 89 -2.10 4.31 -12.87
C PHE A 89 -3.18 3.60 -12.04
N GLN A 90 -4.35 4.22 -11.90
CA GLN A 90 -5.48 3.61 -11.17
C GLN A 90 -5.98 2.34 -11.87
N VAL A 91 -6.07 2.33 -13.20
CA VAL A 91 -6.42 1.13 -13.97
C VAL A 91 -5.39 0.02 -13.77
N LEU A 92 -4.09 0.33 -13.79
CA LEU A 92 -3.04 -0.63 -13.49
C LEU A 92 -3.21 -1.22 -12.08
N VAL A 93 -3.39 -0.38 -11.06
CA VAL A 93 -3.53 -0.81 -9.66
C VAL A 93 -4.72 -1.76 -9.49
N ALA A 94 -5.88 -1.41 -10.09
CA ALA A 94 -7.07 -2.27 -10.05
C ALA A 94 -6.83 -3.62 -10.75
N SER A 95 -6.21 -3.60 -11.93
CA SER A 95 -5.86 -4.82 -12.67
C SER A 95 -4.88 -5.71 -11.89
N LEU A 96 -3.88 -5.11 -11.21
CA LEU A 96 -2.97 -5.85 -10.34
C LEU A 96 -3.73 -6.51 -9.19
N ALA A 97 -4.66 -5.78 -8.54
CA ALA A 97 -5.47 -6.33 -7.46
C ALA A 97 -6.28 -7.55 -7.89
N GLU A 98 -6.92 -7.50 -9.06
CA GLU A 98 -7.69 -8.62 -9.62
C GLU A 98 -6.80 -9.84 -9.89
N GLN A 99 -5.65 -9.64 -10.55
CA GLN A 99 -4.71 -10.72 -10.87
C GLN A 99 -4.13 -11.36 -9.60
N LEU A 100 -3.75 -10.55 -8.62
CA LEU A 100 -3.18 -11.01 -7.35
C LEU A 100 -4.21 -11.73 -6.49
N LEU A 101 -5.45 -11.25 -6.44
CA LEU A 101 -6.52 -11.89 -5.69
C LEU A 101 -6.87 -13.26 -6.29
N ALA A 102 -6.90 -13.36 -7.61
CA ALA A 102 -7.18 -14.62 -8.31
C ALA A 102 -6.05 -15.65 -8.13
N ALA A 103 -4.79 -15.23 -8.21
CA ALA A 103 -3.63 -16.13 -8.19
C ALA A 103 -3.03 -16.37 -6.79
N LYS A 104 -3.22 -15.45 -5.84
CA LYS A 104 -2.74 -15.50 -4.43
C LYS A 104 -1.26 -15.87 -4.31
N PRO A 105 -0.36 -15.15 -4.98
CA PRO A 105 1.07 -15.42 -4.87
C PRO A 105 1.56 -15.17 -3.45
N ALA A 106 2.58 -15.91 -3.03
CA ALA A 106 3.11 -15.82 -1.68
C ALA A 106 4.02 -14.60 -1.46
N THR A 107 4.64 -14.08 -2.53
CA THR A 107 5.60 -12.95 -2.45
C THR A 107 5.43 -12.00 -3.63
N VAL A 108 6.01 -10.80 -3.52
CA VAL A 108 6.02 -9.82 -4.62
C VAL A 108 6.80 -10.35 -5.82
N GLU A 109 7.90 -11.07 -5.61
CA GLU A 109 8.70 -11.66 -6.68
C GLU A 109 7.86 -12.69 -7.46
N ALA A 110 7.13 -13.56 -6.77
CA ALA A 110 6.23 -14.51 -7.41
C ALA A 110 5.07 -13.80 -8.14
N ALA A 111 4.56 -12.72 -7.57
CA ALA A 111 3.53 -11.88 -8.19
C ALA A 111 4.00 -11.28 -9.51
N LEU A 112 5.22 -10.78 -9.58
CA LEU A 112 5.79 -10.15 -10.79
C LEU A 112 5.90 -11.13 -11.98
N GLU A 113 6.00 -12.43 -11.71
CA GLU A 113 6.05 -13.48 -12.74
C GLU A 113 4.66 -13.96 -13.21
N LEU A 114 3.59 -13.56 -12.55
CA LEU A 114 2.23 -13.89 -12.98
C LEU A 114 1.90 -13.23 -14.32
N ALA A 115 1.26 -13.99 -15.21
CA ALA A 115 0.81 -13.49 -16.49
C ALA A 115 -0.72 -13.33 -16.50
N ASN A 116 -1.19 -12.27 -17.13
CA ASN A 116 -2.60 -12.06 -17.41
C ASN A 116 -3.13 -13.00 -18.50
N ALA A 117 -4.40 -12.89 -18.87
CA ALA A 117 -5.02 -13.73 -19.90
C ALA A 117 -4.34 -13.62 -21.29
N GLU A 118 -3.66 -12.50 -21.56
CA GLU A 118 -2.91 -12.25 -22.81
C GLU A 118 -1.45 -12.74 -22.73
N GLY A 119 -1.05 -13.37 -21.61
CA GLY A 119 0.32 -13.88 -21.41
C GLY A 119 1.33 -12.78 -21.02
N VAL A 120 0.88 -11.57 -20.66
CA VAL A 120 1.76 -10.46 -20.26
C VAL A 120 2.00 -10.51 -18.76
N LYS A 121 3.26 -10.63 -18.34
CA LYS A 121 3.65 -10.67 -16.93
C LYS A 121 3.33 -9.34 -16.22
N ILE A 122 3.06 -9.41 -14.92
CA ILE A 122 2.88 -8.22 -14.08
C ILE A 122 4.10 -7.30 -14.15
N ALA A 123 5.32 -7.86 -14.13
CA ALA A 123 6.55 -7.08 -14.32
C ALA A 123 6.55 -6.25 -15.61
N ASP A 124 6.06 -6.83 -16.71
CA ASP A 124 5.98 -6.17 -18.02
C ASP A 124 4.85 -5.11 -18.05
N GLN A 125 3.71 -5.38 -17.40
CA GLN A 125 2.62 -4.40 -17.25
C GLN A 125 3.10 -3.16 -16.49
N ILE A 126 3.84 -3.35 -15.39
CA ILE A 126 4.45 -2.26 -14.62
C ILE A 126 5.49 -1.51 -15.47
N SER A 127 6.37 -2.22 -16.19
CA SER A 127 7.39 -1.61 -17.04
C SER A 127 6.78 -0.77 -18.17
N THR A 128 5.66 -1.23 -18.74
CA THR A 128 4.88 -0.50 -19.74
C THR A 128 4.29 0.78 -19.14
N ALA A 129 3.77 0.70 -17.92
CA ALA A 129 3.26 1.86 -17.20
C ALA A 129 4.37 2.87 -16.90
N VAL A 130 5.56 2.42 -16.46
CA VAL A 130 6.74 3.28 -16.26
C VAL A 130 7.15 3.99 -17.53
N ALA A 131 7.13 3.32 -18.68
CA ALA A 131 7.44 3.92 -19.97
C ALA A 131 6.39 4.96 -20.40
N THR A 132 5.12 4.69 -20.13
CA THR A 132 3.99 5.51 -20.57
C THR A 132 3.78 6.73 -19.67
N ILE A 133 3.89 6.56 -18.36
CA ILE A 133 3.66 7.59 -17.34
C ILE A 133 4.93 8.42 -17.12
N GLY A 134 6.12 7.80 -17.23
CA GLY A 134 7.40 8.49 -17.12
C GLY A 134 8.02 8.47 -15.73
N GLU A 135 7.39 7.85 -14.75
CA GLU A 135 7.87 7.71 -13.38
C GLU A 135 8.18 6.26 -13.02
N LYS A 136 9.01 6.04 -12.00
CA LYS A 136 9.17 4.73 -11.36
C LYS A 136 7.85 4.31 -10.75
N ILE A 137 7.41 3.09 -11.04
CA ILE A 137 6.22 2.46 -10.45
C ILE A 137 6.64 1.09 -9.92
N THR A 138 6.21 0.76 -8.72
CA THR A 138 6.53 -0.54 -8.09
C THR A 138 5.33 -1.10 -7.34
N LEU A 139 5.04 -2.38 -7.51
CA LEU A 139 4.23 -3.15 -6.57
C LEU A 139 5.09 -3.38 -5.32
N ARG A 140 4.76 -2.69 -4.23
CA ARG A 140 5.59 -2.73 -3.02
C ARG A 140 5.25 -3.90 -2.12
N ARG A 141 3.98 -4.06 -1.83
CA ARG A 141 3.46 -5.09 -0.92
C ARG A 141 1.99 -5.35 -1.18
N PHE A 142 1.54 -6.52 -0.81
CA PHE A 142 0.13 -6.89 -0.81
C PHE A 142 -0.13 -7.96 0.26
N GLU A 143 -1.37 -8.12 0.64
CA GLU A 143 -1.83 -9.20 1.51
C GLU A 143 -3.23 -9.65 1.11
N VAL A 144 -3.43 -10.95 0.99
CA VAL A 144 -4.74 -11.57 0.72
C VAL A 144 -5.29 -12.12 2.03
N LYS A 145 -6.53 -11.79 2.31
CA LYS A 145 -7.30 -12.31 3.45
C LYS A 145 -8.51 -13.11 2.96
N THR A 146 -8.86 -14.10 3.75
CA THR A 146 -10.07 -14.91 3.55
C THR A 146 -10.93 -14.87 4.79
N LYS A 147 -12.23 -14.99 4.63
CA LYS A 147 -13.23 -15.09 5.70
C LYS A 147 -14.23 -16.19 5.40
N THR A 148 -15.07 -16.54 6.36
CA THR A 148 -16.25 -17.40 6.15
C THR A 148 -17.50 -16.54 5.91
N ASP A 149 -18.63 -17.21 5.58
CA ASP A 149 -19.93 -16.51 5.46
C ASP A 149 -20.46 -15.98 6.80
N ALA A 150 -19.90 -16.44 7.92
CA ALA A 150 -20.25 -15.98 9.27
C ALA A 150 -19.47 -14.73 9.70
N ASP A 151 -18.54 -14.25 8.87
CA ASP A 151 -17.60 -13.20 9.19
C ASP A 151 -17.82 -11.97 8.29
N ALA A 152 -17.25 -10.84 8.69
CA ALA A 152 -17.28 -9.61 7.88
C ALA A 152 -15.87 -9.11 7.60
N PHE A 153 -15.66 -8.58 6.39
CA PHE A 153 -14.58 -7.65 6.10
C PHE A 153 -15.01 -6.20 6.37
N GLY A 154 -14.07 -5.39 6.85
CA GLY A 154 -14.17 -3.95 6.87
C GLY A 154 -13.00 -3.35 6.13
N SER A 155 -13.30 -2.59 5.08
CA SER A 155 -12.29 -1.87 4.30
C SER A 155 -12.47 -0.37 4.44
N TYR A 156 -11.33 0.34 4.50
CA TYR A 156 -11.33 1.79 4.53
C TYR A 156 -10.10 2.37 3.84
N LEU A 157 -10.35 3.28 2.90
CA LEU A 157 -9.31 4.06 2.23
C LEU A 157 -9.40 5.50 2.70
N HIS A 158 -8.36 5.97 3.40
CA HIS A 158 -8.27 7.32 3.90
C HIS A 158 -7.47 8.21 2.93
N MET A 159 -7.89 9.48 2.79
CA MET A 159 -7.24 10.48 1.93
C MET A 159 -6.96 9.97 0.51
N GLY A 160 -7.96 9.34 -0.12
CA GLY A 160 -7.85 8.86 -1.49
C GLY A 160 -6.82 7.73 -1.69
N GLY A 161 -6.67 6.86 -0.68
CA GLY A 161 -5.76 5.71 -0.74
C GLY A 161 -4.37 5.96 -0.16
N ARG A 162 -4.13 7.09 0.50
CA ARG A 162 -2.86 7.28 1.24
C ARG A 162 -2.70 6.34 2.43
N ILE A 163 -3.80 5.94 3.05
CA ILE A 163 -3.85 4.88 4.05
C ILE A 163 -4.96 3.92 3.65
N GLY A 164 -4.65 2.64 3.58
CA GLY A 164 -5.62 1.57 3.40
C GLY A 164 -5.63 0.66 4.62
N VAL A 165 -6.84 0.24 5.04
CA VAL A 165 -7.04 -0.71 6.11
C VAL A 165 -8.03 -1.77 5.67
N LEU A 166 -7.66 -3.02 5.87
CA LEU A 166 -8.52 -4.19 5.74
C LEU A 166 -8.55 -4.91 7.09
N VAL A 167 -9.72 -5.06 7.69
CA VAL A 167 -9.93 -5.78 8.95
C VAL A 167 -10.93 -6.91 8.73
N SER A 168 -10.78 -8.01 9.44
CA SER A 168 -11.77 -9.09 9.49
C SER A 168 -12.34 -9.24 10.89
N LEU A 169 -13.67 -9.29 10.98
CA LEU A 169 -14.41 -9.68 12.18
C LEU A 169 -14.85 -11.12 12.01
N GLU A 170 -14.50 -11.95 12.99
CA GLU A 170 -14.94 -13.35 13.09
C GLU A 170 -16.24 -13.42 13.90
N GLY A 171 -17.17 -14.27 13.43
CA GLY A 171 -18.46 -14.49 14.11
C GLY A 171 -19.45 -13.34 14.02
N SER A 172 -19.18 -12.33 13.20
CA SER A 172 -20.10 -11.22 12.93
C SER A 172 -20.16 -10.92 11.45
N THR A 173 -21.34 -10.78 10.89
CA THR A 173 -21.58 -10.38 9.50
C THR A 173 -21.82 -8.88 9.33
N ASP A 174 -21.61 -8.09 10.39
CA ASP A 174 -21.81 -6.64 10.39
C ASP A 174 -20.65 -5.92 9.69
N ALA A 175 -20.75 -5.77 8.37
CA ALA A 175 -19.77 -5.06 7.55
C ALA A 175 -19.67 -3.56 7.91
N ALA A 176 -20.75 -2.95 8.44
CA ALA A 176 -20.72 -1.55 8.86
C ALA A 176 -19.85 -1.39 10.12
N ALA A 177 -20.02 -2.27 11.09
CA ALA A 177 -19.16 -2.30 12.27
C ALA A 177 -17.71 -2.61 11.93
N ALA A 178 -17.46 -3.56 11.03
CA ALA A 178 -16.10 -3.87 10.54
C ALA A 178 -15.45 -2.65 9.88
N LYS A 179 -16.19 -1.91 9.05
CA LYS A 179 -15.73 -0.65 8.46
C LYS A 179 -15.41 0.42 9.51
N ASP A 180 -16.22 0.51 10.56
CA ASP A 180 -15.99 1.46 11.65
C ASP A 180 -14.71 1.15 12.43
N VAL A 181 -14.39 -0.14 12.62
CA VAL A 181 -13.12 -0.59 13.17
C VAL A 181 -11.95 -0.26 12.19
N ALA A 182 -12.13 -0.46 10.88
CA ALA A 182 -11.12 -0.08 9.90
C ALA A 182 -10.81 1.44 9.92
N MET A 183 -11.85 2.27 10.07
CA MET A 183 -11.68 3.74 10.24
C MET A 183 -10.89 4.07 11.51
N HIS A 184 -11.18 3.38 12.62
CA HIS A 184 -10.43 3.53 13.87
C HIS A 184 -8.96 3.16 13.69
N ILE A 185 -8.68 2.01 13.07
CA ILE A 185 -7.30 1.55 12.79
C ILE A 185 -6.55 2.55 11.90
N ALA A 186 -7.20 3.12 10.88
CA ALA A 186 -6.60 4.13 10.03
C ALA A 186 -6.17 5.38 10.82
N ALA A 187 -6.97 5.80 11.79
CA ALA A 187 -6.76 7.01 12.58
C ALA A 187 -5.72 6.84 13.70
N ILE A 188 -5.80 5.73 14.46
CA ILE A 188 -5.03 5.52 15.69
C ILE A 188 -3.75 4.72 15.45
N ASN A 189 -3.70 3.90 14.36
CA ASN A 189 -2.52 3.11 13.99
C ASN A 189 -2.06 2.11 15.08
N PRO A 190 -2.92 1.20 15.56
CA PRO A 190 -2.49 0.16 16.47
C PRO A 190 -1.48 -0.77 15.79
N THR A 191 -0.61 -1.39 16.60
CA THR A 191 0.38 -2.35 16.11
C THR A 191 -0.13 -3.79 16.20
N TYR A 192 -0.92 -4.08 17.24
CA TYR A 192 -1.41 -5.41 17.59
C TYR A 192 -2.94 -5.40 17.69
N VAL A 193 -3.59 -6.56 17.50
CA VAL A 193 -5.01 -6.70 17.80
C VAL A 193 -5.23 -6.69 19.31
N SER A 194 -4.47 -7.52 20.04
CA SER A 194 -4.62 -7.67 21.49
C SER A 194 -3.26 -7.73 22.20
N ARG A 195 -3.26 -7.70 23.54
CA ARG A 195 -2.07 -7.84 24.37
C ARG A 195 -1.35 -9.16 24.18
N ASP A 196 -2.08 -10.20 23.80
CA ASP A 196 -1.52 -11.55 23.62
C ASP A 196 -0.58 -11.64 22.41
N GLU A 197 -0.67 -10.69 21.48
CA GLU A 197 0.22 -10.57 20.31
C GLU A 197 1.53 -9.84 20.65
N VAL A 198 1.57 -9.10 21.76
CA VAL A 198 2.79 -8.40 22.20
C VAL A 198 3.77 -9.40 22.78
N SER A 199 4.99 -9.49 22.25
CA SER A 199 5.97 -10.45 22.73
C SER A 199 6.35 -10.18 24.18
N ALA A 200 6.62 -11.26 24.95
CA ALA A 200 7.07 -11.13 26.33
C ALA A 200 8.36 -10.29 26.45
N ASP A 201 9.26 -10.41 25.49
CA ASP A 201 10.52 -9.65 25.45
C ASP A 201 10.27 -8.15 25.26
N GLU A 202 9.26 -7.79 24.46
CA GLU A 202 8.87 -6.39 24.23
C GLU A 202 8.23 -5.79 25.49
N VAL A 203 7.32 -6.53 26.13
CA VAL A 203 6.70 -6.12 27.41
C VAL A 203 7.76 -5.94 28.47
N GLU A 204 8.73 -6.86 28.59
CA GLU A 204 9.79 -6.77 29.60
C GLU A 204 10.77 -5.61 29.31
N ARG A 205 11.07 -5.34 28.04
CA ARG A 205 11.86 -4.16 27.65
C ARG A 205 11.15 -2.86 28.05
N GLU A 206 9.86 -2.76 27.74
CA GLU A 206 9.06 -1.59 28.11
C GLU A 206 8.96 -1.43 29.63
N ARG A 207 8.72 -2.54 30.35
CA ARG A 207 8.71 -2.57 31.82
C ARG A 207 10.00 -2.00 32.41
N LYS A 208 11.15 -2.41 31.86
CA LYS A 208 12.47 -1.94 32.31
C LYS A 208 12.62 -0.42 32.07
N VAL A 209 12.27 0.06 30.90
CA VAL A 209 12.32 1.50 30.56
C VAL A 209 11.43 2.31 31.51
N LEU A 210 10.19 1.87 31.72
CA LEU A 210 9.24 2.53 32.62
C LEU A 210 9.69 2.50 34.09
N THR A 211 10.39 1.45 34.52
CA THR A 211 10.98 1.33 35.85
C THR A 211 12.10 2.36 36.03
N GLU A 212 13.03 2.43 35.08
CA GLU A 212 14.13 3.40 35.12
C GLU A 212 13.61 4.85 35.10
N GLN A 213 12.59 5.14 34.31
CA GLN A 213 11.94 6.45 34.29
C GLN A 213 11.34 6.81 35.65
N ALA A 214 10.61 5.90 36.29
CA ALA A 214 9.99 6.13 37.58
C ALA A 214 11.03 6.36 38.68
N LEU A 215 12.13 5.63 38.66
CA LEU A 215 13.26 5.81 39.62
C LEU A 215 13.94 7.17 39.39
N ASN A 216 14.17 7.56 38.14
CA ASN A 216 14.76 8.87 37.78
C ASN A 216 13.86 10.05 38.16
N GLU A 217 12.53 9.84 38.22
CA GLU A 217 11.59 10.83 38.77
C GLU A 217 11.63 10.95 40.31
N GLY A 218 12.50 10.17 40.96
CA GLY A 218 12.67 10.19 42.43
C GLY A 218 11.54 9.50 43.19
N LYS A 219 10.81 8.58 42.53
CA LYS A 219 9.71 7.84 43.18
C LYS A 219 10.25 6.77 44.10
N PRO A 220 9.67 6.57 45.32
CA PRO A 220 10.04 5.49 46.20
C PRO A 220 9.82 4.12 45.54
N GLU A 221 10.76 3.17 45.76
CA GLU A 221 10.73 1.83 45.16
C GLU A 221 9.40 1.08 45.37
N ASN A 222 8.81 1.21 46.54
CA ASN A 222 7.52 0.59 46.85
C ASN A 222 6.34 1.10 46.01
N ILE A 223 6.48 2.29 45.40
CA ILE A 223 5.48 2.89 44.54
C ILE A 223 5.79 2.59 43.07
N VAL A 224 7.07 2.45 42.71
CA VAL A 224 7.54 2.22 41.33
C VAL A 224 6.84 1.02 40.68
N ALA A 225 6.76 -0.12 41.34
CA ALA A 225 6.11 -1.31 40.79
C ALA A 225 4.64 -1.05 40.38
N LYS A 226 3.87 -0.38 41.22
CA LYS A 226 2.47 -0.06 40.91
C LYS A 226 2.34 0.97 39.79
N MET A 227 3.27 1.95 39.76
CA MET A 227 3.30 2.93 38.67
C MET A 227 3.64 2.29 37.32
N VAL A 228 4.59 1.38 37.30
CA VAL A 228 5.01 0.65 36.11
C VAL A 228 3.86 -0.17 35.54
N GLU A 229 3.09 -0.89 36.37
CA GLU A 229 1.90 -1.61 35.90
C GLU A 229 0.85 -0.65 35.32
N GLY A 230 0.63 0.50 35.93
CA GLY A 230 -0.28 1.51 35.39
C GLY A 230 0.20 2.10 34.06
N ARG A 231 1.52 2.32 33.91
CA ARG A 231 2.13 2.82 32.65
C ARG A 231 2.12 1.75 31.57
N LEU A 232 2.37 0.48 31.90
CA LEU A 232 2.20 -0.65 30.97
C LEU A 232 0.75 -0.77 30.48
N GLY A 233 -0.24 -0.51 31.35
CA GLY A 233 -1.62 -0.44 30.92
C GLY A 233 -1.85 0.62 29.83
N LYS A 234 -1.23 1.81 29.96
CA LYS A 234 -1.29 2.86 28.95
C LYS A 234 -0.55 2.48 27.67
N TYR A 235 0.61 1.84 27.77
CA TYR A 235 1.32 1.30 26.62
C TYR A 235 0.43 0.35 25.81
N PHE A 236 -0.27 -0.59 26.47
CA PHE A 236 -1.21 -1.46 25.76
C PHE A 236 -2.39 -0.69 25.15
N GLU A 237 -2.87 0.39 25.79
CA GLU A 237 -3.88 1.27 25.20
C GLU A 237 -3.39 2.03 23.97
N GLU A 238 -2.08 2.22 23.82
CA GLU A 238 -1.48 2.84 22.63
C GLU A 238 -1.30 1.84 21.49
N VAL A 239 -0.81 0.62 21.77
CA VAL A 239 -0.38 -0.32 20.73
C VAL A 239 -1.40 -1.42 20.40
N CYS A 240 -2.35 -1.74 21.31
CA CYS A 240 -3.31 -2.82 21.14
C CYS A 240 -4.69 -2.28 20.77
N LEU A 241 -5.18 -2.62 19.59
CA LEU A 241 -6.47 -2.21 19.04
C LEU A 241 -7.63 -2.40 20.05
N LEU A 242 -7.72 -3.58 20.65
CA LEU A 242 -8.83 -3.93 21.57
C LEU A 242 -8.82 -3.14 22.89
N ASP A 243 -7.67 -2.57 23.26
CA ASP A 243 -7.52 -1.74 24.46
C ASP A 243 -7.74 -0.25 24.18
N GLN A 244 -7.79 0.16 22.93
CA GLN A 244 -7.96 1.56 22.53
C GLN A 244 -9.40 2.04 22.77
N THR A 245 -9.52 3.32 23.12
CA THR A 245 -10.82 4.01 23.15
C THR A 245 -11.33 4.19 21.74
N PHE A 246 -12.57 3.80 21.47
CA PHE A 246 -13.14 3.81 20.13
C PHE A 246 -13.35 5.24 19.62
N VAL A 247 -12.82 5.57 18.45
CA VAL A 247 -12.83 6.95 17.90
C VAL A 247 -14.23 7.53 17.67
N LYS A 248 -15.23 6.67 17.45
CA LYS A 248 -16.62 7.10 17.24
C LYS A 248 -17.42 7.23 18.54
N ASN A 249 -16.92 6.61 19.61
CA ASN A 249 -17.55 6.67 20.94
C ASN A 249 -16.50 6.55 22.04
N SER A 250 -16.16 7.68 22.65
CA SER A 250 -15.13 7.76 23.70
C SER A 250 -15.50 7.06 25.01
N ASP A 251 -16.77 6.63 25.18
CA ASP A 251 -17.23 5.98 26.39
C ASP A 251 -17.02 4.46 26.37
N GLN A 252 -16.55 3.92 25.24
CA GLN A 252 -16.29 2.48 25.11
C GLN A 252 -14.94 2.18 24.43
N LYS A 253 -14.41 1.00 24.71
CA LYS A 253 -13.23 0.48 24.03
C LYS A 253 -13.63 -0.25 22.75
N VAL A 254 -12.69 -0.41 21.83
CA VAL A 254 -12.91 -1.18 20.57
C VAL A 254 -13.37 -2.60 20.87
N ARG A 255 -12.82 -3.27 21.91
CA ARG A 255 -13.28 -4.60 22.34
C ARG A 255 -14.77 -4.66 22.64
N ASP A 256 -15.28 -3.67 23.37
CA ASP A 256 -16.68 -3.62 23.80
C ASP A 256 -17.59 -3.33 22.60
N PHE A 257 -17.16 -2.46 21.71
CA PHE A 257 -17.86 -2.19 20.46
C PHE A 257 -17.98 -3.45 19.60
N VAL A 258 -16.86 -4.15 19.34
CA VAL A 258 -16.87 -5.37 18.53
C VAL A 258 -17.67 -6.49 19.20
N ALA A 259 -17.52 -6.69 20.51
CA ALA A 259 -18.31 -7.67 21.24
C ALA A 259 -19.82 -7.43 21.15
N SER A 260 -20.25 -6.16 21.05
CA SER A 260 -21.68 -5.82 20.89
C SER A 260 -22.26 -6.30 19.55
N THR A 261 -21.44 -6.57 18.55
CA THR A 261 -21.84 -7.17 17.25
C THR A 261 -21.90 -8.70 17.28
N GLY A 262 -21.51 -9.31 18.38
CA GLY A 262 -21.42 -10.77 18.55
C GLY A 262 -20.13 -11.38 18.02
N GLY A 263 -19.21 -10.56 17.49
CA GLY A 263 -17.96 -11.01 16.89
C GLY A 263 -16.70 -10.64 17.67
N SER A 264 -15.57 -10.98 17.11
CA SER A 264 -14.24 -10.60 17.56
C SER A 264 -13.37 -10.15 16.38
N VAL A 265 -12.29 -9.38 16.65
CA VAL A 265 -11.32 -9.02 15.60
C VAL A 265 -10.40 -10.21 15.38
N ASN A 266 -10.43 -10.78 14.16
CA ASN A 266 -9.53 -11.86 13.75
C ASN A 266 -8.15 -11.32 13.32
N GLY A 267 -8.11 -10.13 12.72
CA GLY A 267 -6.88 -9.48 12.30
C GLY A 267 -7.14 -8.26 11.42
N PHE A 268 -6.08 -7.50 11.19
CA PHE A 268 -6.13 -6.37 10.27
C PHE A 268 -4.81 -6.21 9.51
N VAL A 269 -4.88 -5.51 8.39
CA VAL A 269 -3.72 -5.02 7.64
C VAL A 269 -3.91 -3.52 7.45
N ARG A 270 -2.88 -2.75 7.77
CA ARG A 270 -2.84 -1.31 7.51
C ARG A 270 -1.60 -0.97 6.71
N TYR A 271 -1.78 -0.33 5.57
CA TYR A 271 -0.70 0.22 4.78
C TYR A 271 -0.83 1.74 4.71
N ALA A 272 0.26 2.44 4.98
CA ALA A 272 0.41 3.85 4.66
C ALA A 272 1.41 3.99 3.50
N VAL A 273 1.04 4.75 2.49
CA VAL A 273 1.86 4.95 1.30
C VAL A 273 3.23 5.51 1.67
N GLY A 274 4.28 4.84 1.22
CA GLY A 274 5.66 5.26 1.44
C GLY A 274 6.17 5.09 2.87
N GLU A 275 5.43 4.42 3.74
CA GLU A 275 5.85 4.16 5.13
C GLU A 275 7.21 3.46 5.17
N GLY A 276 8.20 4.04 5.90
CA GLY A 276 9.56 3.51 6.01
C GLY A 276 10.45 3.74 4.78
N ILE A 277 9.97 4.41 3.74
CA ILE A 277 10.81 4.88 2.62
C ILE A 277 11.34 6.27 2.98
N GLU A 278 12.67 6.46 2.92
CA GLU A 278 13.27 7.79 3.06
C GLU A 278 12.76 8.69 1.94
N LYS A 279 12.07 9.77 2.31
CA LYS A 279 11.65 10.79 1.36
C LYS A 279 12.86 11.65 1.02
N ARG A 280 13.00 12.00 -0.28
CA ARG A 280 13.93 13.03 -0.68
C ARG A 280 13.52 14.32 0.02
N GLU A 281 14.38 14.89 0.84
CA GLU A 281 14.21 16.26 1.31
C GLU A 281 14.44 17.18 0.10
N ASP A 282 13.36 17.64 -0.52
CA ASP A 282 13.42 18.69 -1.52
C ASP A 282 13.78 19.99 -0.80
N ASN A 283 15.08 20.26 -0.72
CA ASN A 283 15.56 21.55 -0.23
C ASN A 283 15.41 22.58 -1.36
N PHE A 284 14.13 22.95 -1.61
CA PHE A 284 13.76 23.92 -2.66
C PHE A 284 14.60 25.20 -2.60
N ALA A 285 15.03 25.64 -1.39
CA ALA A 285 15.89 26.78 -1.22
C ALA A 285 17.31 26.54 -1.80
N GLU A 286 17.88 25.34 -1.64
CA GLU A 286 19.16 24.97 -2.24
C GLU A 286 19.08 24.77 -3.75
N GLU A 287 18.00 24.20 -4.25
CA GLU A 287 17.76 24.05 -5.70
C GLU A 287 17.65 25.42 -6.39
N VAL A 288 16.88 26.34 -5.82
CA VAL A 288 16.77 27.71 -6.33
C VAL A 288 18.11 28.45 -6.22
N MET A 289 18.85 28.31 -5.12
CA MET A 289 20.18 28.92 -4.98
C MET A 289 21.21 28.32 -5.93
N SER A 290 21.16 27.03 -6.23
CA SER A 290 22.05 26.39 -7.21
C SER A 290 21.78 26.85 -8.64
N GLN A 291 20.51 27.06 -9.00
CA GLN A 291 20.12 27.62 -10.29
C GLN A 291 20.52 29.10 -10.45
N VAL A 292 20.43 29.88 -9.37
CA VAL A 292 20.84 31.32 -9.36
C VAL A 292 22.35 31.47 -9.41
N LYS A 293 23.13 30.53 -8.84
CA LYS A 293 24.60 30.55 -8.85
C LYS A 293 25.21 29.92 -10.09
N GLY A 294 24.44 29.24 -10.92
CA GLY A 294 24.88 28.57 -12.14
C GLY A 294 24.76 29.38 -13.42
N ASN A 295 24.45 30.69 -13.33
CA ASN A 295 24.49 31.66 -14.43
C ASN A 295 25.64 32.64 -14.28
#